data_aad12079bcf6d4821e3d0f35118cc261
#
_entry.id   aad12079bcf6d4821e3d0f35118cc261
#
_cell.length_a   1.000
_cell.length_b   1.000
_cell.length_c   1.000
_cell.angle_alpha   90.00
_cell.angle_beta   90.00
_cell.angle_gamma   90.00
#
_symmetry.space_group_name_H-M   'P 1'
#
loop_
_entity.id
_entity.type
_entity.pdbx_description
1 polymer ?
#
loop_
_entity_poly.entity_id
_entity_poly.type
_entity_poly.pdbx_seq_one_letter_code
_entity_poly.pdbx_strand_id
1 'polypeptide(L)'
;FFKEDCFHRVYPSASGAHQVVVQKCAGVQNGSSKSLVVVDDRLYYKSRMGVCVYDGSLPQEIGGCFGTVLYANAAAGGVRGKYFISMEDAAHSWSLFVYDTRKGLWHREDSTHASEFARVGDELYFLENGTLRTVYGTAGTKDGPVGWMAETGIMTYGLVGKKYVSRINLRMQLPKGSSVDFWVQYDSDGVWRHCGHIEGRGLRTFLLPIRPARCDHLKFRLTGKGEMKLFSLARVLEGGSDV
;
A
#
# COMPACT_ATOMS: atom_id res chain seq x y z
N PHE A 1 22.77 -14.28 -7.64
CA PHE A 1 23.05 -13.07 -8.41
C PHE A 1 21.85 -12.75 -9.29
N PHE A 2 21.35 -11.53 -9.22
CA PHE A 2 20.20 -11.09 -10.00
C PHE A 2 20.64 -10.21 -11.16
N LYS A 3 20.08 -10.46 -12.33
CA LYS A 3 20.09 -9.59 -13.50
C LYS A 3 18.66 -9.11 -13.76
N GLU A 4 18.41 -8.45 -14.87
CA GLU A 4 17.08 -7.88 -15.15
C GLU A 4 16.06 -8.94 -15.60
N ASP A 5 16.51 -9.99 -16.31
CA ASP A 5 15.69 -11.03 -16.94
C ASP A 5 15.98 -12.44 -16.44
N CYS A 6 16.88 -12.58 -15.46
CA CYS A 6 17.24 -13.86 -14.88
C CYS A 6 17.93 -13.71 -13.53
N PHE A 7 18.06 -14.81 -12.81
CA PHE A 7 19.01 -14.92 -11.71
C PHE A 7 19.88 -16.16 -11.85
N HIS A 8 21.05 -16.09 -11.22
CA HIS A 8 22.02 -17.19 -11.17
C HIS A 8 22.08 -17.72 -9.76
N ARG A 9 21.83 -19.01 -9.59
CA ARG A 9 22.09 -19.73 -8.35
C ARG A 9 23.48 -20.35 -8.42
N VAL A 10 24.29 -20.09 -7.42
CA VAL A 10 25.62 -20.68 -7.29
C VAL A 10 25.58 -21.70 -6.15
N TYR A 11 25.84 -22.95 -6.49
CA TYR A 11 25.94 -24.03 -5.51
C TYR A 11 27.42 -24.31 -5.22
N PRO A 12 27.86 -24.09 -3.98
CA PRO A 12 29.24 -24.43 -3.59
C PRO A 12 29.46 -25.94 -3.70
N SER A 13 30.61 -26.33 -4.22
CA SER A 13 31.06 -27.75 -4.25
C SER A 13 32.31 -27.94 -3.40
N ALA A 14 32.39 -29.01 -2.68
CA ALA A 14 33.57 -29.38 -1.90
C ALA A 14 34.83 -29.62 -2.78
N SER A 15 34.65 -29.90 -4.07
CA SER A 15 35.73 -30.07 -5.05
C SER A 15 36.31 -28.76 -5.58
N GLY A 16 35.80 -27.60 -5.15
CA GLY A 16 36.23 -26.28 -5.61
C GLY A 16 35.59 -25.77 -6.90
N ALA A 17 34.93 -26.63 -7.69
CA ALA A 17 34.16 -26.22 -8.85
C ALA A 17 32.71 -25.89 -8.44
N HIS A 18 32.30 -24.64 -8.58
CA HIS A 18 30.92 -24.24 -8.26
C HIS A 18 29.98 -24.50 -9.45
N GLN A 19 28.82 -25.07 -9.15
CA GLN A 19 27.77 -25.21 -10.14
C GLN A 19 26.96 -23.92 -10.22
N VAL A 20 26.80 -23.37 -11.43
CA VAL A 20 25.98 -22.18 -11.69
C VAL A 20 24.74 -22.60 -12.49
N VAL A 21 23.57 -22.34 -11.95
CA VAL A 21 22.28 -22.58 -12.62
C VAL A 21 21.64 -21.24 -12.92
N VAL A 22 21.29 -21.03 -14.19
CA VAL A 22 20.59 -19.82 -14.66
C VAL A 22 19.09 -20.09 -14.71
N GLN A 23 18.32 -19.27 -14.01
CA GLN A 23 16.86 -19.28 -14.06
C GLN A 23 16.36 -18.04 -14.75
N LYS A 24 15.69 -18.20 -15.92
CA LYS A 24 15.02 -17.09 -16.60
C LYS A 24 13.73 -16.73 -15.86
N CYS A 25 13.62 -15.50 -15.42
CA CYS A 25 12.48 -14.95 -14.70
C CYS A 25 12.63 -13.42 -14.58
N ALA A 26 11.61 -12.75 -14.07
CA ALA A 26 11.71 -11.32 -13.69
C ALA A 26 12.82 -11.16 -12.62
N GLY A 27 13.87 -10.48 -12.97
CA GLY A 27 14.98 -10.15 -12.06
C GLY A 27 14.93 -8.69 -11.63
N VAL A 28 16.06 -8.15 -11.20
CA VAL A 28 16.16 -6.79 -10.67
C VAL A 28 16.30 -5.78 -11.81
N GLN A 29 15.42 -4.80 -11.84
CA GLN A 29 15.44 -3.71 -12.82
C GLN A 29 16.74 -2.90 -12.72
N ASN A 30 17.29 -2.49 -13.85
CA ASN A 30 18.42 -1.56 -13.88
C ASN A 30 18.07 -0.26 -13.13
N GLY A 31 19.03 0.25 -12.33
CA GLY A 31 18.81 1.38 -11.44
C GLY A 31 18.12 1.05 -10.11
N SER A 32 17.63 -0.19 -9.94
CA SER A 32 16.89 -0.61 -8.73
C SER A 32 17.61 -1.68 -7.90
N SER A 33 18.92 -1.82 -8.03
CA SER A 33 19.71 -2.80 -7.26
C SER A 33 19.61 -2.62 -5.74
N LYS A 34 19.38 -1.39 -5.28
CA LYS A 34 19.17 -1.04 -3.87
C LYS A 34 17.80 -1.46 -3.33
N SER A 35 16.93 -2.02 -4.16
CA SER A 35 15.63 -2.52 -3.76
C SER A 35 15.64 -3.94 -3.20
N LEU A 36 16.78 -4.65 -3.29
CA LEU A 36 16.95 -6.03 -2.80
C LEU A 36 17.00 -6.06 -1.26
N VAL A 37 15.97 -6.58 -0.62
CA VAL A 37 15.86 -6.65 0.84
C VAL A 37 15.22 -7.95 1.28
N VAL A 38 15.78 -8.58 2.32
CA VAL A 38 15.16 -9.74 2.98
C VAL A 38 14.29 -9.25 4.13
N VAL A 39 13.01 -9.64 4.11
CA VAL A 39 12.05 -9.42 5.21
C VAL A 39 11.31 -10.73 5.47
N ASP A 40 11.28 -11.17 6.74
CA ASP A 40 10.61 -12.41 7.17
C ASP A 40 10.99 -13.61 6.27
N ASP A 41 12.30 -13.83 6.06
CA ASP A 41 12.92 -14.91 5.28
C ASP A 41 12.57 -14.95 3.78
N ARG A 42 11.99 -13.87 3.24
CA ARG A 42 11.71 -13.69 1.82
C ARG A 42 12.46 -12.51 1.26
N LEU A 43 12.94 -12.65 0.01
CA LEU A 43 13.63 -11.58 -0.69
C LEU A 43 12.64 -10.77 -1.52
N TYR A 44 12.62 -9.48 -1.30
CA TYR A 44 11.81 -8.50 -2.03
C TYR A 44 12.70 -7.66 -2.92
N TYR A 45 12.20 -7.29 -4.11
CA TYR A 45 12.93 -6.42 -5.04
C TYR A 45 12.05 -5.82 -6.11
N LYS A 46 12.53 -4.75 -6.75
CA LYS A 46 11.89 -4.11 -7.89
C LYS A 46 12.33 -4.78 -9.20
N SER A 47 11.39 -5.33 -9.93
CA SER A 47 11.57 -5.81 -11.29
C SER A 47 11.08 -4.77 -12.32
N ARG A 48 11.29 -5.01 -13.61
CA ARG A 48 10.78 -4.11 -14.67
C ARG A 48 9.27 -3.92 -14.64
N MET A 49 8.52 -4.95 -14.31
CA MET A 49 7.05 -4.93 -14.35
C MET A 49 6.42 -4.47 -13.03
N GLY A 50 7.06 -4.75 -11.90
CA GLY A 50 6.50 -4.44 -10.59
C GLY A 50 7.45 -4.81 -9.47
N VAL A 51 6.93 -5.00 -8.27
CA VAL A 51 7.68 -5.49 -7.11
C VAL A 51 7.46 -6.99 -7.00
N CYS A 52 8.56 -7.72 -6.83
CA CYS A 52 8.54 -9.17 -6.71
C CYS A 52 8.95 -9.62 -5.31
N VAL A 53 8.39 -10.76 -4.88
CA VAL A 53 8.85 -11.54 -3.74
C VAL A 53 9.40 -12.88 -4.23
N TYR A 54 10.51 -13.31 -3.63
CA TYR A 54 11.19 -14.57 -3.93
C TYR A 54 11.43 -15.34 -2.63
N ASP A 55 10.93 -16.58 -2.58
CA ASP A 55 11.01 -17.49 -1.44
C ASP A 55 11.94 -18.69 -1.65
N GLY A 56 12.71 -18.69 -2.75
CA GLY A 56 13.57 -19.79 -3.15
C GLY A 56 13.05 -20.56 -4.36
N SER A 57 11.80 -20.41 -4.75
CA SER A 57 11.21 -21.06 -5.94
C SER A 57 11.26 -20.16 -7.17
N LEU A 58 10.15 -19.57 -7.57
CA LEU A 58 10.05 -18.55 -8.63
C LEU A 58 9.57 -17.23 -8.05
N PRO A 59 10.05 -16.10 -8.57
CA PRO A 59 9.57 -14.80 -8.15
C PRO A 59 8.08 -14.64 -8.45
N GLN A 60 7.36 -14.09 -7.49
CA GLN A 60 5.94 -13.74 -7.62
C GLN A 60 5.81 -12.22 -7.59
N GLU A 61 5.04 -11.67 -8.51
CA GLU A 61 4.72 -10.25 -8.50
C GLU A 61 3.68 -9.95 -7.43
N ILE A 62 3.94 -8.92 -6.63
CA ILE A 62 3.07 -8.43 -5.56
C ILE A 62 2.67 -6.97 -5.75
N GLY A 63 3.09 -6.34 -6.84
CA GLY A 63 2.87 -4.92 -7.16
C GLY A 63 1.58 -4.62 -7.91
N GLY A 64 0.64 -5.56 -8.04
CA GLY A 64 -0.59 -5.38 -8.81
C GLY A 64 -1.46 -4.18 -8.41
N CYS A 65 -1.32 -3.68 -7.17
CA CYS A 65 -2.01 -2.49 -6.69
C CYS A 65 -1.52 -1.17 -7.34
N PHE A 66 -0.34 -1.17 -7.97
CA PHE A 66 0.20 0.01 -8.66
C PHE A 66 -0.47 0.24 -10.03
N GLY A 67 -1.30 -0.69 -10.48
CA GLY A 67 -2.02 -0.59 -11.75
C GLY A 67 -1.07 -0.55 -12.94
N THR A 68 -1.27 0.42 -13.81
CA THR A 68 -0.46 0.61 -15.03
C THR A 68 0.73 1.57 -14.83
N VAL A 69 0.93 2.09 -13.62
CA VAL A 69 2.04 3.01 -13.35
C VAL A 69 3.34 2.23 -13.27
N LEU A 70 4.29 2.59 -14.13
CA LEU A 70 5.62 2.01 -14.14
C LEU A 70 6.56 2.85 -13.28
N TYR A 71 7.23 2.18 -12.35
CA TYR A 71 8.22 2.78 -11.47
C TYR A 71 9.63 2.28 -11.80
N ALA A 72 10.63 3.09 -11.48
CA ALA A 72 12.05 2.79 -11.64
C ALA A 72 12.87 3.34 -10.47
N ASN A 73 14.21 3.22 -10.56
CA ASN A 73 15.18 3.85 -9.66
C ASN A 73 14.90 3.59 -8.16
N ALA A 74 14.58 2.35 -7.84
CA ALA A 74 14.10 1.98 -6.51
C ALA A 74 15.23 1.76 -5.50
N ALA A 75 15.02 2.28 -4.29
CA ALA A 75 15.75 1.91 -3.08
C ALA A 75 14.77 1.39 -2.02
N ALA A 76 15.19 0.41 -1.22
CA ALA A 76 14.32 -0.22 -0.25
C ALA A 76 15.01 -0.57 1.06
N GLY A 77 14.19 -0.79 2.10
CA GLY A 77 14.61 -1.27 3.40
C GLY A 77 13.54 -2.13 4.05
N GLY A 78 13.93 -2.90 5.06
CA GLY A 78 13.00 -3.80 5.73
C GLY A 78 13.14 -3.78 7.25
N VAL A 79 12.03 -3.66 7.96
CA VAL A 79 12.00 -3.71 9.43
C VAL A 79 10.60 -4.09 9.92
N ARG A 80 10.52 -4.83 11.01
CA ARG A 80 9.27 -5.19 11.71
C ARG A 80 8.21 -5.82 10.81
N GLY A 81 8.61 -6.70 9.87
CA GLY A 81 7.70 -7.36 8.94
C GLY A 81 7.11 -6.41 7.89
N LYS A 82 7.81 -5.34 7.57
CA LYS A 82 7.43 -4.40 6.51
C LYS A 82 8.60 -4.18 5.56
N TYR A 83 8.28 -4.12 4.27
CA TYR A 83 9.17 -3.75 3.19
C TYR A 83 8.83 -2.35 2.73
N PHE A 84 9.76 -1.42 2.90
CA PHE A 84 9.69 -0.02 2.49
C PHE A 84 10.40 0.14 1.17
N ILE A 85 9.80 0.80 0.20
CA ILE A 85 10.40 1.04 -1.11
C ILE A 85 10.06 2.44 -1.62
N SER A 86 11.11 3.22 -1.90
CA SER A 86 10.99 4.51 -2.58
C SER A 86 11.26 4.32 -4.06
N MET A 87 10.35 4.77 -4.92
CA MET A 87 10.38 4.55 -6.37
C MET A 87 10.01 5.82 -7.11
N GLU A 88 10.57 6.00 -8.30
CA GLU A 88 10.32 7.10 -9.22
C GLU A 88 9.37 6.67 -10.33
N ASP A 89 8.34 7.46 -10.64
CA ASP A 89 7.47 7.26 -11.78
C ASP A 89 7.99 7.92 -13.07
N ALA A 90 7.29 7.73 -14.18
CA ALA A 90 7.66 8.29 -15.48
C ALA A 90 7.61 9.83 -15.53
N ALA A 91 6.93 10.48 -14.57
CA ALA A 91 6.89 11.93 -14.42
C ALA A 91 7.99 12.46 -13.49
N HIS A 92 8.96 11.62 -13.11
CA HIS A 92 10.02 11.91 -12.15
C HIS A 92 9.51 12.26 -10.74
N SER A 93 8.31 11.78 -10.39
CA SER A 93 7.74 11.93 -9.06
C SER A 93 8.06 10.71 -8.20
N TRP A 94 8.55 10.95 -6.99
CA TRP A 94 8.89 9.90 -6.05
C TRP A 94 7.69 9.53 -5.17
N SER A 95 7.65 8.27 -4.79
CA SER A 95 6.67 7.77 -3.83
C SER A 95 7.31 6.72 -2.94
N LEU A 96 7.07 6.84 -1.64
CA LEU A 96 7.43 5.83 -0.66
C LEU A 96 6.22 4.92 -0.42
N PHE A 97 6.40 3.64 -0.72
CA PHE A 97 5.40 2.60 -0.49
C PHE A 97 5.85 1.65 0.61
N VAL A 98 4.89 1.07 1.29
CA VAL A 98 5.13 0.08 2.34
C VAL A 98 4.27 -1.14 2.11
N TYR A 99 4.89 -2.30 2.10
CA TYR A 99 4.23 -3.60 2.07
C TYR A 99 4.28 -4.24 3.46
N ASP A 100 3.12 -4.45 4.06
CA ASP A 100 2.99 -5.23 5.30
C ASP A 100 2.99 -6.71 4.93
N THR A 101 4.07 -7.43 5.21
CA THR A 101 4.26 -8.84 4.82
C THR A 101 3.26 -9.77 5.47
N ARG A 102 2.77 -9.43 6.68
CA ARG A 102 1.83 -10.24 7.45
C ARG A 102 0.40 -10.09 6.95
N LYS A 103 0.04 -8.89 6.47
CA LYS A 103 -1.29 -8.59 5.97
C LYS A 103 -1.41 -8.77 4.46
N GLY A 104 -0.28 -8.80 3.73
CA GLY A 104 -0.26 -8.80 2.28
C GLY A 104 -0.82 -7.52 1.67
N LEU A 105 -0.64 -6.38 2.34
CA LEU A 105 -1.23 -5.10 1.94
C LEU A 105 -0.17 -4.05 1.68
N TRP A 106 -0.39 -3.30 0.60
CA TRP A 106 0.37 -2.10 0.26
C TRP A 106 -0.32 -0.84 0.76
N HIS A 107 0.47 0.14 1.16
CA HIS A 107 0.02 1.52 1.29
C HIS A 107 1.13 2.47 0.82
N ARG A 108 0.74 3.65 0.42
CA ARG A 108 1.65 4.75 0.11
C ARG A 108 1.76 5.63 1.35
N GLU A 109 2.98 5.89 1.78
CA GLU A 109 3.25 6.83 2.88
C GLU A 109 3.17 8.27 2.37
N ASP A 110 4.12 8.63 1.51
CA ASP A 110 4.28 9.99 1.02
C ASP A 110 5.08 10.03 -0.30
N SER A 111 5.72 11.15 -0.58
CA SER A 111 6.59 11.37 -1.74
C SER A 111 8.09 11.38 -1.37
N THR A 112 8.48 10.75 -0.28
CA THR A 112 9.89 10.68 0.15
C THR A 112 10.76 10.01 -0.90
N HIS A 113 11.80 10.71 -1.33
CA HIS A 113 12.89 10.17 -2.14
C HIS A 113 13.98 9.65 -1.23
N ALA A 114 13.89 8.40 -0.82
CA ALA A 114 14.95 7.72 -0.10
C ALA A 114 15.95 7.11 -1.08
N SER A 115 17.18 7.58 -1.06
CA SER A 115 18.26 7.10 -1.94
C SER A 115 18.96 5.84 -1.42
N GLU A 116 18.91 5.62 -0.11
CA GLU A 116 19.50 4.49 0.60
C GLU A 116 18.67 4.16 1.84
N PHE A 117 18.68 2.89 2.23
CA PHE A 117 18.14 2.44 3.51
C PHE A 117 19.17 1.61 4.27
N ALA A 118 19.16 1.73 5.61
CA ALA A 118 19.98 0.92 6.49
C ALA A 118 19.19 0.55 7.75
N ARG A 119 19.18 -0.73 8.13
CA ARG A 119 18.55 -1.19 9.36
C ARG A 119 19.58 -1.31 10.47
N VAL A 120 19.26 -0.73 11.63
CA VAL A 120 20.04 -0.89 12.87
C VAL A 120 19.09 -1.32 13.98
N GLY A 121 19.19 -2.56 14.42
CA GLY A 121 18.25 -3.14 15.37
C GLY A 121 16.82 -3.15 14.83
N ASP A 122 15.90 -2.52 15.56
CA ASP A 122 14.48 -2.37 15.20
C ASP A 122 14.14 -1.04 14.56
N GLU A 123 15.15 -0.26 14.16
CA GLU A 123 14.96 1.02 13.48
C GLU A 123 15.46 0.94 12.04
N LEU A 124 14.74 1.60 11.14
CA LEU A 124 15.09 1.75 9.74
C LEU A 124 15.44 3.21 9.46
N TYR A 125 16.67 3.41 9.03
CA TYR A 125 17.21 4.70 8.61
C TYR A 125 17.17 4.82 7.10
N PHE A 126 17.06 6.03 6.59
CA PHE A 126 17.16 6.34 5.17
C PHE A 126 17.85 7.68 4.92
N LEU A 127 18.39 7.83 3.72
CA LEU A 127 18.97 9.08 3.26
C LEU A 127 17.98 9.81 2.33
N GLU A 128 17.62 11.03 2.70
CA GLU A 128 16.84 11.94 1.88
C GLU A 128 17.62 13.22 1.65
N ASN A 129 17.98 13.50 0.39
CA ASN A 129 18.77 14.68 0.03
C ASN A 129 20.06 14.85 0.87
N GLY A 130 20.75 13.72 1.14
CA GLY A 130 21.98 13.71 1.96
C GLY A 130 21.74 13.81 3.48
N THR A 131 20.49 13.93 3.92
CA THR A 131 20.13 13.96 5.35
C THR A 131 19.71 12.59 5.82
N LEU A 132 20.30 12.12 6.93
CA LEU A 132 19.90 10.88 7.57
C LEU A 132 18.61 11.08 8.36
N ARG A 133 17.62 10.23 8.07
CA ARG A 133 16.31 10.20 8.72
C ARG A 133 15.98 8.81 9.22
N THR A 134 14.95 8.68 10.02
CA THR A 134 14.46 7.41 10.58
C THR A 134 12.97 7.26 10.30
N VAL A 135 12.55 6.03 10.00
CA VAL A 135 11.16 5.73 9.63
C VAL A 135 10.21 5.87 10.82
N TYR A 136 10.64 5.41 12.01
CA TYR A 136 9.76 5.43 13.20
C TYR A 136 10.00 6.60 14.13
N GLY A 137 11.03 7.39 13.87
CA GLY A 137 11.40 8.52 14.71
C GLY A 137 11.98 8.13 16.07
N THR A 138 12.69 9.04 16.69
CA THR A 138 13.15 8.90 18.06
C THR A 138 12.05 9.34 19.04
N ALA A 139 12.03 8.75 20.24
CA ALA A 139 11.11 9.18 21.30
C ALA A 139 11.20 10.69 21.52
N GLY A 140 10.07 11.40 21.38
CA GLY A 140 9.98 12.86 21.55
C GLY A 140 9.72 13.67 20.27
N THR A 141 9.98 13.12 19.07
CA THR A 141 9.54 13.75 17.83
C THR A 141 8.15 13.21 17.48
N LYS A 142 7.14 14.07 17.56
CA LYS A 142 5.81 13.75 17.03
C LYS A 142 5.66 14.43 15.69
N ASP A 143 5.36 13.64 14.68
CA ASP A 143 4.86 14.20 13.43
C ASP A 143 3.57 14.97 13.69
N GLY A 144 3.39 16.07 12.95
CA GLY A 144 2.10 16.77 12.93
C GLY A 144 0.99 15.85 12.42
N PRO A 145 -0.29 16.25 12.57
CA PRO A 145 -1.39 15.44 12.04
C PRO A 145 -1.27 15.27 10.52
N VAL A 146 -0.99 14.04 10.09
CA VAL A 146 -0.82 13.68 8.68
C VAL A 146 -2.18 13.51 8.03
N GLY A 147 -2.33 14.04 6.81
CA GLY A 147 -3.48 13.74 5.94
C GLY A 147 -3.35 12.34 5.35
N TRP A 148 -4.46 11.60 5.32
CA TRP A 148 -4.49 10.25 4.79
C TRP A 148 -5.75 10.00 3.94
N MET A 149 -5.70 8.99 3.09
CA MET A 149 -6.82 8.52 2.28
C MET A 149 -6.85 7.00 2.28
N ALA A 150 -8.05 6.44 2.39
CA ALA A 150 -8.33 5.02 2.18
C ALA A 150 -9.52 4.87 1.23
N GLU A 151 -9.37 4.00 0.24
CA GLU A 151 -10.40 3.72 -0.76
C GLU A 151 -10.66 2.23 -0.83
N THR A 152 -11.92 1.83 -0.94
CA THR A 152 -12.28 0.43 -1.13
C THR A 152 -12.14 0.04 -2.61
N GLY A 153 -12.00 -1.26 -2.86
CA GLY A 153 -12.26 -1.79 -4.19
C GLY A 153 -13.74 -1.62 -4.59
N ILE A 154 -14.06 -2.06 -5.80
CA ILE A 154 -15.43 -2.13 -6.32
C ILE A 154 -16.25 -3.12 -5.49
N MET A 155 -17.40 -2.69 -5.00
CA MET A 155 -18.33 -3.52 -4.22
C MET A 155 -19.62 -3.76 -5.01
N THR A 156 -19.79 -4.97 -5.47
CA THR A 156 -21.00 -5.46 -6.18
C THR A 156 -21.98 -6.14 -5.24
N TYR A 157 -21.48 -6.66 -4.10
CA TYR A 157 -22.21 -7.44 -3.08
C TYR A 157 -22.81 -8.75 -3.58
N GLY A 158 -22.38 -9.24 -4.73
CA GLY A 158 -22.91 -10.46 -5.33
C GLY A 158 -24.38 -10.36 -5.75
N LEU A 159 -24.96 -9.16 -5.78
CA LEU A 159 -26.31 -8.92 -6.23
C LEU A 159 -26.31 -8.56 -7.72
N VAL A 160 -27.10 -9.29 -8.48
CA VAL A 160 -27.40 -8.96 -9.87
C VAL A 160 -28.47 -7.86 -9.88
N GLY A 161 -28.29 -6.86 -10.74
CA GLY A 161 -29.21 -5.74 -10.88
C GLY A 161 -28.87 -4.52 -10.00
N LYS A 162 -29.65 -3.45 -10.21
CA LYS A 162 -29.43 -2.17 -9.53
C LYS A 162 -29.83 -2.26 -8.05
N LYS A 163 -28.99 -1.72 -7.22
CA LYS A 163 -29.14 -1.64 -5.77
C LYS A 163 -28.83 -0.25 -5.28
N TYR A 164 -29.22 0.07 -4.06
CA TYR A 164 -28.78 1.30 -3.40
C TYR A 164 -28.44 1.04 -1.93
N VAL A 165 -27.54 1.88 -1.42
CA VAL A 165 -27.20 1.93 0.01
C VAL A 165 -28.02 3.05 0.63
N SER A 166 -28.87 2.72 1.58
CA SER A 166 -29.72 3.70 2.27
C SER A 166 -29.04 4.26 3.52
N ARG A 167 -28.11 3.50 4.11
CA ARG A 167 -27.51 3.85 5.41
C ARG A 167 -26.13 3.23 5.56
N ILE A 168 -25.19 4.01 6.11
CA ILE A 168 -23.86 3.53 6.51
C ILE A 168 -23.64 3.79 7.98
N ASN A 169 -23.17 2.77 8.69
CA ASN A 169 -22.71 2.87 10.06
C ASN A 169 -21.20 2.63 10.11
N LEU A 170 -20.47 3.59 10.63
CA LEU A 170 -19.01 3.52 10.85
C LEU A 170 -18.74 3.41 12.34
N ARG A 171 -18.18 2.28 12.80
CA ARG A 171 -17.65 2.18 14.15
C ARG A 171 -16.16 2.49 14.10
N MET A 172 -15.78 3.61 14.67
CA MET A 172 -14.39 4.07 14.64
C MET A 172 -13.98 4.73 15.96
N GLN A 173 -12.67 4.68 16.21
CA GLN A 173 -12.00 5.49 17.21
C GLN A 173 -11.33 6.66 16.51
N LEU A 174 -11.71 7.86 16.86
CA LEU A 174 -11.21 9.10 16.27
C LEU A 174 -10.83 10.04 17.43
N PRO A 175 -9.54 10.15 17.79
CA PRO A 175 -9.07 11.02 18.86
C PRO A 175 -9.41 12.48 18.61
N LYS A 176 -9.41 13.28 19.66
CA LYS A 176 -9.58 14.75 19.56
C LYS A 176 -8.48 15.35 18.67
N GLY A 177 -8.85 16.22 17.74
CA GLY A 177 -7.94 16.82 16.76
C GLY A 177 -7.76 16.03 15.48
N SER A 178 -8.39 14.84 15.36
CA SER A 178 -8.49 14.08 14.12
C SER A 178 -9.84 14.32 13.45
N SER A 179 -9.90 14.17 12.12
CA SER A 179 -11.14 14.30 11.34
C SER A 179 -11.19 13.30 10.20
N VAL A 180 -12.40 12.96 9.78
CA VAL A 180 -12.66 12.05 8.64
C VAL A 180 -13.80 12.59 7.81
N ASP A 181 -13.59 12.64 6.50
CA ASP A 181 -14.60 12.85 5.48
C ASP A 181 -14.91 11.54 4.78
N PHE A 182 -16.18 11.28 4.56
CA PHE A 182 -16.68 10.08 3.90
C PHE A 182 -17.27 10.41 2.53
N TRP A 183 -16.89 9.62 1.53
CA TRP A 183 -17.27 9.81 0.13
C TRP A 183 -17.77 8.51 -0.48
N VAL A 184 -18.66 8.62 -1.47
CA VAL A 184 -19.14 7.50 -2.29
C VAL A 184 -19.00 7.81 -3.77
N GLN A 185 -18.66 6.79 -4.55
CA GLN A 185 -18.70 6.81 -6.01
C GLN A 185 -19.59 5.67 -6.49
N TYR A 186 -20.46 5.95 -7.45
CA TYR A 186 -21.37 4.99 -8.06
C TYR A 186 -20.92 4.65 -9.47
N ASP A 187 -21.04 3.37 -9.86
CA ASP A 187 -20.79 2.84 -11.21
C ASP A 187 -19.48 3.30 -11.85
N SER A 188 -18.46 3.56 -11.03
CA SER A 188 -17.14 4.04 -11.46
C SER A 188 -17.21 5.29 -12.35
N ASP A 189 -18.19 6.17 -12.11
CA ASP A 189 -18.46 7.38 -12.91
C ASP A 189 -17.39 8.49 -12.74
N GLY A 190 -16.36 8.25 -11.95
CA GLY A 190 -15.30 9.22 -11.69
C GLY A 190 -15.67 10.32 -10.68
N VAL A 191 -16.94 10.41 -10.25
CA VAL A 191 -17.43 11.48 -9.38
C VAL A 191 -17.54 11.02 -7.93
N TRP A 192 -16.75 11.62 -7.06
CA TRP A 192 -16.83 11.38 -5.61
C TRP A 192 -17.84 12.33 -4.95
N ARG A 193 -18.84 11.75 -4.30
CA ARG A 193 -19.92 12.48 -3.63
C ARG A 193 -19.66 12.47 -2.13
N HIS A 194 -19.54 13.66 -1.55
CA HIS A 194 -19.33 13.83 -0.11
C HIS A 194 -20.60 13.43 0.66
N CYS A 195 -20.46 12.55 1.65
CA CYS A 195 -21.56 12.05 2.47
C CYS A 195 -21.56 12.62 3.88
N GLY A 196 -20.43 13.07 4.38
CA GLY A 196 -20.36 13.67 5.71
C GLY A 196 -18.95 13.86 6.23
N HIS A 197 -18.83 14.77 7.20
CA HIS A 197 -17.63 15.08 7.94
C HIS A 197 -17.79 14.69 9.42
N ILE A 198 -16.78 14.09 10.01
CA ILE A 198 -16.77 13.62 11.39
C ILE A 198 -15.52 14.17 12.08
N GLU A 199 -15.71 14.89 13.17
CA GLU A 199 -14.62 15.31 14.04
C GLU A 199 -14.39 14.32 15.20
N GLY A 200 -13.16 14.26 15.68
CA GLY A 200 -12.74 13.33 16.71
C GLY A 200 -13.45 13.54 18.06
N ARG A 201 -14.14 12.47 18.50
CA ARG A 201 -14.88 12.39 19.76
C ARG A 201 -14.66 11.05 20.49
N GLY A 202 -13.54 10.38 20.24
CA GLY A 202 -13.22 9.07 20.81
C GLY A 202 -13.87 7.91 20.04
N LEU A 203 -14.13 6.79 20.75
CA LEU A 203 -14.74 5.60 20.18
C LEU A 203 -16.26 5.75 20.09
N ARG A 204 -16.80 5.77 18.87
CA ARG A 204 -18.25 5.89 18.62
C ARG A 204 -18.67 5.16 17.35
N THR A 205 -19.98 4.97 17.22
CA THR A 205 -20.63 4.59 15.96
C THR A 205 -21.28 5.83 15.37
N PHE A 206 -20.94 6.12 14.12
CA PHE A 206 -21.47 7.24 13.36
C PHE A 206 -22.42 6.73 12.30
N LEU A 207 -23.58 7.32 12.23
CA LEU A 207 -24.56 7.08 11.20
C LEU A 207 -24.39 8.15 10.12
N LEU A 208 -24.07 7.73 8.90
CA LEU A 208 -23.94 8.64 7.76
C LEU A 208 -25.18 8.52 6.85
N PRO A 209 -25.90 9.62 6.63
CA PRO A 209 -26.94 9.66 5.61
C PRO A 209 -26.27 9.64 4.23
N ILE A 210 -26.62 8.67 3.41
CA ILE A 210 -26.25 8.63 2.01
C ILE A 210 -27.51 9.00 1.21
N ARG A 211 -27.35 9.85 0.20
CA ARG A 211 -28.40 10.01 -0.81
C ARG A 211 -28.43 8.72 -1.65
N PRO A 212 -29.49 7.93 -1.57
CA PRO A 212 -29.56 6.69 -2.31
C PRO A 212 -29.48 6.96 -3.81
N ALA A 213 -28.57 6.29 -4.49
CA ALA A 213 -28.51 6.26 -5.94
C ALA A 213 -28.49 4.80 -6.38
N ARG A 214 -29.34 4.47 -7.36
CA ARG A 214 -29.37 3.12 -7.93
C ARG A 214 -28.11 2.89 -8.73
N CYS A 215 -27.37 1.85 -8.41
CA CYS A 215 -26.10 1.52 -9.03
C CYS A 215 -25.86 0.01 -9.13
N ASP A 216 -25.04 -0.42 -10.06
CA ASP A 216 -24.58 -1.80 -10.18
C ASP A 216 -23.48 -2.09 -9.17
N HIS A 217 -22.62 -1.09 -8.92
CA HIS A 217 -21.55 -1.18 -7.94
C HIS A 217 -21.24 0.19 -7.34
N LEU A 218 -20.50 0.17 -6.27
CA LEU A 218 -20.06 1.42 -5.63
C LEU A 218 -18.69 1.23 -4.97
N LYS A 219 -18.05 2.36 -4.67
CA LYS A 219 -16.84 2.46 -3.88
C LYS A 219 -17.01 3.48 -2.78
N PHE A 220 -16.30 3.27 -1.68
CA PHE A 220 -16.18 4.24 -0.60
C PHE A 220 -14.77 4.79 -0.52
N ARG A 221 -14.67 6.06 -0.15
CA ARG A 221 -13.40 6.71 0.17
C ARG A 221 -13.55 7.42 1.51
N LEU A 222 -12.53 7.25 2.34
CA LEU A 222 -12.33 8.03 3.55
C LEU A 222 -11.09 8.90 3.32
N THR A 223 -11.21 10.18 3.60
CA THR A 223 -10.07 11.09 3.68
C THR A 223 -10.06 11.69 5.07
N GLY A 224 -8.90 11.90 5.64
CA GLY A 224 -8.87 12.38 7.01
C GLY A 224 -7.55 13.00 7.40
N LYS A 225 -7.51 13.50 8.62
CA LYS A 225 -6.31 14.06 9.23
C LYS A 225 -6.16 13.51 10.64
N GLY A 226 -4.93 13.15 10.99
CA GLY A 226 -4.61 12.58 12.30
C GLY A 226 -4.95 11.09 12.41
N GLU A 227 -4.88 10.56 13.65
CA GLU A 227 -5.06 9.13 13.93
C GLU A 227 -6.54 8.70 13.78
N MET A 228 -6.75 7.53 13.17
CA MET A 228 -8.06 6.90 13.07
C MET A 228 -7.92 5.37 13.14
N LYS A 229 -8.85 4.72 13.84
CA LYS A 229 -9.02 3.25 13.80
C LYS A 229 -10.45 2.94 13.40
N LEU A 230 -10.62 2.30 12.23
CA LEU A 230 -11.92 1.80 11.77
C LEU A 230 -12.09 0.36 12.22
N PHE A 231 -13.13 0.08 13.00
CA PHE A 231 -13.46 -1.27 13.48
C PHE A 231 -14.48 -1.98 12.60
N SER A 232 -15.47 -1.24 12.12
CA SER A 232 -16.46 -1.79 11.21
C SER A 232 -17.07 -0.71 10.31
N LEU A 233 -17.41 -1.13 9.11
CA LEU A 233 -18.28 -0.42 8.18
C LEU A 233 -19.45 -1.33 7.88
N ALA A 234 -20.63 -0.98 8.42
CA ALA A 234 -21.88 -1.68 8.16
C ALA A 234 -22.77 -0.81 7.28
N ARG A 235 -23.57 -1.46 6.45
CA ARG A 235 -24.46 -0.81 5.49
C ARG A 235 -25.81 -1.50 5.42
N VAL A 236 -26.83 -0.75 5.08
CA VAL A 236 -28.14 -1.29 4.71
C VAL A 236 -28.27 -1.19 3.19
N LEU A 237 -28.40 -2.34 2.56
CA LEU A 237 -28.65 -2.47 1.11
C LEU A 237 -30.13 -2.73 0.90
N GLU A 238 -30.67 -2.05 -0.08
CA GLU A 238 -32.04 -2.29 -0.54
C GLU A 238 -31.98 -2.64 -2.02
N GLY A 239 -32.66 -3.75 -2.38
CA GLY A 239 -32.84 -4.14 -3.78
C GLY A 239 -33.73 -3.14 -4.49
N GLY A 240 -33.28 -2.63 -5.64
CA GLY A 240 -34.17 -1.87 -6.52
C GLY A 240 -35.10 -2.83 -7.24
N SER A 241 -36.37 -2.48 -7.38
CA SER A 241 -37.24 -3.16 -8.33
C SER A 241 -36.71 -2.91 -9.74
N ASP A 242 -36.61 -3.96 -10.56
CA ASP A 242 -36.37 -3.86 -11.99
C ASP A 242 -37.62 -3.24 -12.63
N VAL A 243 -37.64 -1.90 -12.79
CA VAL A 243 -38.61 -1.17 -13.59
C VAL A 243 -37.83 -0.27 -14.54
#